data_94280dfbd9c47d7200e5295bf2e3e342
#
_entry.id   94280dfbd9c47d7200e5295bf2e3e342
#
_cell.length_a   1.000
_cell.length_b   1.000
_cell.length_c   1.000
_cell.angle_alpha   90.00
_cell.angle_beta   90.00
_cell.angle_gamma   90.00
#
_symmetry.space_group_name_H-M   'P 1'
#
loop_
_entity.id
_entity.type
_entity.pdbx_description
1 polymer ?
#
loop_
_entity_poly.entity_id
_entity_poly.type
_entity_poly.pdbx_seq_one_letter_code
_entity_poly.pdbx_strand_id
1 'polypeptide(L)'
;MADIKIHVIHTGEVCVAPDLPFGGDNCNAVKASGIFGKKEDRLWLPVSAYLIEHSKGKFLVDTGWARDVSPNGEFDKKAQIKSLGSVLLYGVNQGRIGLGQCIDEQLLEMGIKDSDIVPHVIEL
;
A
#
# COMPACT_ATOMS: atom_id res chain seq x y z
N MET A 1 -28.85 -14.90 -7.65
CA MET A 1 -27.84 -14.43 -6.69
C MET A 1 -26.59 -14.00 -7.46
N ALA A 2 -26.12 -12.81 -7.25
CA ALA A 2 -24.94 -12.33 -7.96
C ALA A 2 -23.67 -13.02 -7.41
N ASP A 3 -22.83 -13.50 -8.31
CA ASP A 3 -21.53 -14.03 -7.93
C ASP A 3 -20.59 -12.88 -7.59
N ILE A 4 -19.90 -13.01 -6.47
CA ILE A 4 -18.89 -12.05 -6.02
C ILE A 4 -17.55 -12.76 -6.04
N LYS A 5 -16.57 -12.15 -6.73
CA LYS A 5 -15.18 -12.60 -6.72
C LYS A 5 -14.33 -11.55 -6.04
N ILE A 6 -13.48 -11.96 -5.14
CA ILE A 6 -12.55 -11.08 -4.44
C ILE A 6 -11.14 -11.51 -4.78
N HIS A 7 -10.36 -10.59 -5.37
CA HIS A 7 -8.96 -10.80 -5.67
C HIS A 7 -8.11 -10.02 -4.67
N VAL A 8 -7.18 -10.69 -4.01
CA VAL A 8 -6.20 -10.04 -3.14
C VAL A 8 -4.99 -9.69 -3.98
N ILE A 9 -4.65 -8.41 -4.01
CA ILE A 9 -3.55 -7.91 -4.85
C ILE A 9 -2.48 -7.32 -3.95
N HIS A 10 -1.27 -7.87 -4.02
CA HIS A 10 -0.12 -7.32 -3.29
C HIS A 10 0.50 -6.17 -4.08
N THR A 11 0.57 -5.00 -3.45
CA THR A 11 1.02 -3.76 -4.08
C THR A 11 2.26 -3.19 -3.39
N GLY A 12 3.25 -4.04 -3.17
CA GLY A 12 4.49 -3.66 -2.52
C GLY A 12 4.50 -3.92 -1.02
N GLU A 13 5.40 -3.26 -0.34
CA GLU A 13 5.62 -3.45 1.10
C GLU A 13 5.76 -2.11 1.80
N VAL A 14 5.41 -2.08 3.08
CA VAL A 14 5.60 -0.92 3.97
C VAL A 14 6.53 -1.32 5.10
N CYS A 15 7.46 -0.42 5.45
CA CYS A 15 8.36 -0.61 6.57
C CYS A 15 7.85 0.18 7.77
N VAL A 16 7.53 -0.51 8.84
CA VAL A 16 6.94 0.09 10.02
C VAL A 16 7.62 -0.38 11.30
N ALA A 17 7.51 0.41 12.37
CA ALA A 17 7.91 -0.03 13.69
C ALA A 17 7.04 -1.19 14.17
N PRO A 18 7.60 -2.16 14.93
CA PRO A 18 6.81 -3.31 15.42
C PRO A 18 5.58 -2.91 16.24
N ASP A 19 5.65 -1.80 16.95
CA ASP A 19 4.55 -1.30 17.76
C ASP A 19 3.32 -0.87 16.95
N LEU A 20 3.48 -0.56 15.67
CA LEU A 20 2.35 -0.18 14.84
C LEU A 20 1.36 -1.35 14.65
N PRO A 21 1.80 -2.53 14.15
CA PRO A 21 0.91 -3.68 14.03
C PRO A 21 0.74 -4.49 15.32
N PHE A 22 1.70 -4.47 16.25
CA PHE A 22 1.74 -5.39 17.39
C PHE A 22 1.74 -4.72 18.77
N GLY A 23 1.65 -3.39 18.85
CA GLY A 23 1.76 -2.65 20.10
C GLY A 23 0.58 -2.82 21.07
N GLY A 24 -0.58 -3.23 20.56
CA GLY A 24 -1.77 -3.45 21.37
C GLY A 24 -2.27 -2.20 22.09
N ASP A 25 -3.03 -2.42 23.15
CA ASP A 25 -3.70 -1.33 23.88
C ASP A 25 -2.74 -0.41 24.66
N ASN A 26 -1.52 -0.86 24.91
CA ASN A 26 -0.50 -0.09 25.62
C ASN A 26 0.34 0.80 24.69
N CYS A 27 0.04 0.80 23.42
CA CYS A 27 0.78 1.58 22.43
C CYS A 27 0.12 2.94 22.20
N ASN A 28 0.92 4.01 22.16
CA ASN A 28 0.46 5.33 21.76
C ASN A 28 1.00 5.68 20.36
N ALA A 29 0.52 6.80 19.79
CA ALA A 29 0.89 7.22 18.44
C ALA A 29 2.40 7.46 18.27
N VAL A 30 3.06 8.00 19.28
CA VAL A 30 4.50 8.25 19.24
C VAL A 30 5.28 6.93 19.20
N LYS A 31 4.88 5.96 20.01
CA LYS A 31 5.51 4.64 20.06
C LYS A 31 5.25 3.87 18.76
N ALA A 32 4.01 3.90 18.27
CA ALA A 32 3.65 3.25 17.01
C ALA A 32 4.37 3.85 15.80
N SER A 33 4.71 5.15 15.83
CA SER A 33 5.45 5.80 14.75
C SER A 33 6.89 5.31 14.62
N GLY A 34 7.46 4.80 15.71
CA GLY A 34 8.84 4.32 15.73
C GLY A 34 9.89 5.43 15.69
N ILE A 35 9.54 6.69 15.98
CA ILE A 35 10.48 7.82 15.95
C ILE A 35 11.66 7.56 16.87
N PHE A 36 11.41 6.98 18.04
CA PHE A 36 12.44 6.67 19.04
C PHE A 36 12.91 5.21 18.99
N GLY A 37 12.40 4.42 18.03
CA GLY A 37 12.79 3.03 17.86
C GLY A 37 14.05 2.86 17.03
N LYS A 38 14.66 1.68 17.12
CA LYS A 38 15.82 1.32 16.31
C LYS A 38 15.38 0.93 14.90
N LYS A 39 16.16 1.33 13.89
CA LYS A 39 15.89 0.96 12.49
C LYS A 39 15.88 -0.55 12.28
N GLU A 40 16.74 -1.28 12.98
CA GLU A 40 16.86 -2.74 12.88
C GLU A 40 15.59 -3.46 13.37
N ASP A 41 14.80 -2.82 14.22
CA ASP A 41 13.56 -3.40 14.74
C ASP A 41 12.37 -3.19 13.80
N ARG A 42 12.53 -2.43 12.72
CA ARG A 42 11.45 -2.18 11.76
C ARG A 42 11.14 -3.40 10.91
N LEU A 43 9.87 -3.55 10.59
CA LEU A 43 9.36 -4.68 9.82
C LEU A 43 8.89 -4.23 8.44
N TRP A 44 9.21 -5.03 7.42
CA TRP A 44 8.60 -4.90 6.10
C TRP A 44 7.37 -5.80 6.04
N LEU A 45 6.22 -5.19 5.80
CA LEU A 45 4.94 -5.88 5.74
C LEU A 45 4.32 -5.72 4.35
N PRO A 46 3.64 -6.76 3.83
CA PRO A 46 2.96 -6.63 2.54
C PRO A 46 1.82 -5.63 2.62
N VAL A 47 1.65 -4.87 1.54
CA VAL A 47 0.50 -3.99 1.34
C VAL A 47 -0.44 -4.70 0.37
N SER A 48 -1.71 -4.80 0.72
CA SER A 48 -2.71 -5.47 -0.10
C SER A 48 -3.83 -4.51 -0.47
N ALA A 49 -4.27 -4.62 -1.71
CA ALA A 49 -5.50 -4.03 -2.19
C ALA A 49 -6.45 -5.15 -2.60
N TYR A 50 -7.71 -4.84 -2.74
CA TYR A 50 -8.72 -5.85 -3.07
C TYR A 50 -9.53 -5.39 -4.28
N LEU A 51 -9.62 -6.27 -5.27
CA LEU A 51 -10.53 -6.08 -6.39
C LEU A 51 -11.75 -6.95 -6.17
N ILE A 52 -12.92 -6.33 -6.16
CA ILE A 52 -14.19 -7.01 -6.00
C ILE A 52 -14.92 -6.97 -7.35
N GLU A 53 -15.17 -8.14 -7.92
CA GLU A 53 -15.98 -8.27 -9.12
C GLU A 53 -17.40 -8.67 -8.74
N HIS A 54 -18.36 -7.87 -9.16
CA HIS A 54 -19.78 -8.08 -8.91
C HIS A 54 -20.56 -7.83 -10.21
N SER A 55 -21.77 -8.35 -10.30
CA SER A 55 -22.63 -8.13 -11.47
C SER A 55 -22.88 -6.65 -11.77
N LYS A 56 -22.80 -5.79 -10.77
CA LYS A 56 -23.00 -4.34 -10.90
C LYS A 56 -21.72 -3.55 -11.20
N GLY A 57 -20.58 -4.20 -11.29
CA GLY A 57 -19.32 -3.55 -11.62
C GLY A 57 -18.13 -4.11 -10.86
N LYS A 58 -16.99 -3.49 -11.07
CA LYS A 58 -15.75 -3.83 -10.40
C LYS A 58 -15.37 -2.70 -9.44
N PHE A 59 -15.01 -3.08 -8.23
CA PHE A 59 -14.72 -2.14 -7.14
C PHE A 59 -13.32 -2.40 -6.61
N LEU A 60 -12.58 -1.33 -6.32
CA LEU A 60 -11.29 -1.44 -5.62
C LEU A 60 -11.45 -0.99 -4.18
N VAL A 61 -10.86 -1.77 -3.26
CA VAL A 61 -10.67 -1.39 -1.87
C VAL A 61 -9.17 -1.17 -1.69
N ASP A 62 -8.78 0.07 -1.42
CA ASP A 62 -7.39 0.52 -1.36
C ASP A 62 -6.70 0.45 -2.73
N THR A 63 -5.59 1.13 -2.87
CA THR A 63 -4.78 1.16 -4.10
C THR A 63 -3.32 0.79 -3.87
N GLY A 64 -2.87 0.75 -2.60
CA GLY A 64 -1.47 0.51 -2.27
C GLY A 64 -0.56 1.66 -2.69
N TRP A 65 0.72 1.36 -2.83
CA TRP A 65 1.72 2.34 -3.23
C TRP A 65 1.65 2.63 -4.73
N ALA A 66 1.85 3.91 -5.09
CA ALA A 66 2.00 4.31 -6.48
C ALA A 66 3.44 4.10 -6.96
N ARG A 67 3.63 4.04 -8.28
CA ARG A 67 4.96 3.88 -8.88
C ARG A 67 5.95 4.95 -8.44
N ASP A 68 5.48 6.15 -8.11
CA ASP A 68 6.30 7.29 -7.70
C ASP A 68 7.18 7.02 -6.48
N VAL A 69 6.80 6.10 -5.61
CA VAL A 69 7.61 5.77 -4.42
C VAL A 69 8.80 4.87 -4.74
N SER A 70 8.74 4.16 -5.86
CA SER A 70 9.81 3.27 -6.34
C SER A 70 9.85 3.27 -7.86
N PRO A 71 10.34 4.35 -8.50
CA PRO A 71 10.27 4.49 -9.96
C PRO A 71 10.96 3.35 -10.73
N ASN A 72 12.01 2.77 -10.15
CA ASN A 72 12.79 1.69 -10.77
C ASN A 72 12.46 0.31 -10.19
N GLY A 73 11.40 0.19 -9.39
CA GLY A 73 11.03 -1.08 -8.77
C GLY A 73 11.83 -1.43 -7.53
N GLU A 74 12.60 -0.48 -6.99
CA GLU A 74 13.43 -0.67 -5.81
C GLU A 74 13.17 0.45 -4.80
N PHE A 75 13.57 0.23 -3.54
CA PHE A 75 13.47 1.25 -2.52
C PHE A 75 14.26 2.49 -2.94
N ASP A 76 13.60 3.64 -2.95
CA ASP A 76 14.19 4.91 -3.36
C ASP A 76 13.78 6.00 -2.38
N LYS A 77 14.69 6.36 -1.49
CA LYS A 77 14.47 7.35 -0.44
C LYS A 77 14.07 8.72 -1.00
N LYS A 78 14.79 9.19 -2.03
CA LYS A 78 14.54 10.52 -2.61
C LYS A 78 13.18 10.58 -3.30
N ALA A 79 12.86 9.56 -4.08
CA ALA A 79 11.57 9.46 -4.76
C ALA A 79 10.43 9.41 -3.76
N GLN A 80 10.59 8.66 -2.69
CA GLN A 80 9.57 8.51 -1.66
C GLN A 80 9.33 9.81 -0.89
N ILE A 81 10.39 10.51 -0.49
CA ILE A 81 10.24 11.81 0.17
C ILE A 81 9.51 12.79 -0.73
N LYS A 82 9.84 12.81 -2.02
CA LYS A 82 9.16 13.67 -3.00
C LYS A 82 7.69 13.31 -3.14
N SER A 83 7.38 12.02 -3.24
CA SER A 83 6.00 11.53 -3.37
C SER A 83 5.16 11.84 -2.13
N LEU A 84 5.72 11.64 -0.93
CA LEU A 84 5.05 11.93 0.33
C LEU A 84 4.98 13.43 0.65
N GLY A 85 5.86 14.22 0.04
CA GLY A 85 5.93 15.66 0.29
C GLY A 85 6.50 16.05 1.66
N SER A 86 7.03 15.10 2.42
CA SER A 86 7.53 15.36 3.77
C SER A 86 8.57 14.34 4.21
N VAL A 87 9.69 14.84 4.73
CA VAL A 87 10.72 13.98 5.35
C VAL A 87 10.18 13.31 6.62
N LEU A 88 9.31 14.00 7.35
CA LEU A 88 8.71 13.46 8.56
C LEU A 88 7.81 12.26 8.26
N LEU A 89 6.96 12.37 7.23
CA LEU A 89 6.12 11.26 6.78
C LEU A 89 6.96 10.09 6.30
N TYR A 90 8.05 10.36 5.58
CA TYR A 90 9.00 9.32 5.19
C TYR A 90 9.58 8.60 6.42
N GLY A 91 9.92 9.34 7.46
CA GLY A 91 10.53 8.78 8.67
C GLY A 91 9.65 7.72 9.35
N VAL A 92 8.34 7.85 9.25
CA VAL A 92 7.38 6.93 9.91
C VAL A 92 6.68 5.99 8.95
N ASN A 93 6.79 6.21 7.64
CA ASN A 93 6.05 5.45 6.65
C ASN A 93 6.89 5.26 5.38
N GLN A 94 7.73 4.23 5.38
CA GLN A 94 8.60 3.91 4.25
C GLN A 94 7.98 2.79 3.43
N GLY A 95 8.01 2.93 2.11
CA GLY A 95 7.45 1.94 1.20
C GLY A 95 8.41 1.54 0.10
N ARG A 96 8.11 0.43 -0.51
CA ARG A 96 8.77 -0.02 -1.74
C ARG A 96 7.79 -0.85 -2.56
N ILE A 97 7.91 -0.75 -3.87
CA ILE A 97 7.05 -1.52 -4.77
C ILE A 97 7.86 -1.97 -5.99
N GLY A 98 7.85 -3.26 -6.25
CA GLY A 98 8.57 -3.85 -7.38
C GLY A 98 7.92 -3.52 -8.71
N LEU A 99 8.65 -3.76 -9.80
CA LEU A 99 8.10 -3.62 -11.15
C LEU A 99 6.98 -4.65 -11.33
N GLY A 100 5.87 -4.21 -11.92
CA GLY A 100 4.70 -5.04 -12.11
C GLY A 100 3.81 -5.19 -10.88
N GLN A 101 4.14 -4.55 -9.75
CA GLN A 101 3.36 -4.66 -8.50
C GLN A 101 2.38 -3.52 -8.25
N CYS A 102 2.46 -2.42 -9.01
CA CYS A 102 1.47 -1.35 -8.88
C CYS A 102 0.09 -1.86 -9.26
N ILE A 103 -0.95 -1.31 -8.63
CA ILE A 103 -2.32 -1.76 -8.86
C ILE A 103 -2.73 -1.66 -10.34
N ASP A 104 -2.40 -0.57 -11.00
CA ASP A 104 -2.69 -0.36 -12.41
C ASP A 104 -1.96 -1.36 -13.30
N GLU A 105 -0.70 -1.68 -12.99
CA GLU A 105 0.09 -2.66 -13.73
C GLU A 105 -0.52 -4.06 -13.60
N GLN A 106 -0.94 -4.45 -12.40
CA GLN A 106 -1.55 -5.76 -12.16
C GLN A 106 -2.95 -5.87 -12.78
N LEU A 107 -3.74 -4.80 -12.73
CA LEU A 107 -5.05 -4.78 -13.37
C LEU A 107 -4.93 -4.94 -14.88
N LEU A 108 -3.94 -4.31 -15.51
CA LEU A 108 -3.69 -4.48 -16.94
C LEU A 108 -3.35 -5.92 -17.30
N GLU A 109 -2.54 -6.60 -16.49
CA GLU A 109 -2.24 -8.03 -16.70
C GLU A 109 -3.50 -8.89 -16.61
N MET A 110 -4.46 -8.50 -15.78
CA MET A 110 -5.76 -9.18 -15.65
C MET A 110 -6.74 -8.81 -16.77
N GLY A 111 -6.34 -7.91 -17.68
CA GLY A 111 -7.21 -7.42 -18.76
C GLY A 111 -8.23 -6.39 -18.30
N ILE A 112 -8.01 -5.76 -17.16
CA ILE A 112 -8.93 -4.77 -16.59
C ILE A 112 -8.38 -3.37 -16.83
N LYS A 113 -9.20 -2.49 -17.40
CA LYS A 113 -8.87 -1.09 -17.65
C LYS A 113 -9.38 -0.22 -16.50
N ASP A 114 -8.76 0.94 -16.31
CA ASP A 114 -9.21 1.92 -15.31
C ASP A 114 -10.68 2.26 -15.47
N SER A 115 -11.16 2.36 -16.71
CA SER A 115 -12.57 2.65 -17.02
C SER A 115 -13.54 1.56 -16.58
N ASP A 116 -13.05 0.34 -16.32
CA ASP A 116 -13.87 -0.78 -15.85
C ASP A 116 -14.14 -0.71 -14.35
N ILE A 117 -13.41 0.14 -13.63
CA ILE A 117 -13.52 0.29 -12.18
C ILE A 117 -14.51 1.40 -11.86
N VAL A 118 -15.36 1.15 -10.86
CA VAL A 118 -16.28 2.18 -10.36
C VAL A 118 -15.46 3.36 -9.83
N PRO A 119 -15.82 4.63 -10.18
CA PRO A 119 -14.99 5.80 -9.89
C PRO A 119 -14.66 6.07 -8.42
N HIS A 120 -15.34 5.41 -7.51
CA HIS A 120 -15.11 5.60 -6.08
C HIS A 120 -14.27 4.46 -5.52
N VAL A 121 -13.10 4.80 -4.97
CA VAL A 121 -12.23 3.86 -4.28
C VAL A 121 -12.51 3.97 -2.78
N ILE A 122 -12.68 2.82 -2.13
CA ILE A 122 -12.81 2.77 -0.67
C ILE A 122 -11.41 2.67 -0.09
N GLU A 123 -11.00 3.69 0.64
CA GLU A 123 -9.73 3.70 1.35
C GLU A 123 -9.98 3.36 2.82
N LEU A 124 -9.18 2.44 3.32
CA LEU A 124 -9.28 1.99 4.70
C LEU A 124 -8.19 2.60 5.58
#